data_c83206ddafddd4042d7da1bcb5e2d7bd
#
_entry.id   c83206ddafddd4042d7da1bcb5e2d7bd
#
_cell.length_a   1.000
_cell.length_b   1.000
_cell.length_c   1.000
_cell.angle_alpha   90.00
_cell.angle_beta   90.00
_cell.angle_gamma   90.00
#
_symmetry.space_group_name_H-M   'P 1'
#
loop_
_entity.id
_entity.type
_entity.pdbx_description
1 polymer ?
#
loop_
_entity_poly.entity_id
_entity_poly.type
_entity_poly.pdbx_seq_one_letter_code
_entity_poly.pdbx_strand_id
1 'polypeptide(L)'
;IININSEELLKAAGCNLSESFETNPSIDVNFSDALTGTKQIQMLGLTSPYLLISEENIPIVRGASQAYGLTFTPGTWIESIQITKGTGSVINGFESIAGQINTEIKKPFSSDPLFFNLFSSNMGRREANFQGSLKLNNKWSTSLFIHGNLRNQEIDNNSDSFLDTPLGEQVNILNRWQYTDLKKGWVGFGSIRLMQDEKQVGELGFMPEIHRYENFFWGSQINTARIDTSLKIGYVFPELSYKSFGFQSAYSNHIQEAFYGFRNYDIDHQSFYSNILYNSIIGNTKNKFKLGFNFSYDRYLETVDLS
;
A
#
# COMPACT_ATOMS: atom_id res chain seq x y z
N ILE A 1 -14.08 -15.55 -0.54
CA ILE A 1 -13.44 -14.33 -1.07
C ILE A 1 -14.48 -13.23 -1.01
N ILE A 2 -14.14 -12.11 -0.40
CA ILE A 2 -14.97 -10.91 -0.33
C ILE A 2 -14.33 -9.90 -1.26
N ASN A 3 -15.14 -9.24 -2.08
CA ASN A 3 -14.69 -8.17 -2.97
C ASN A 3 -15.36 -6.86 -2.54
N ILE A 4 -14.57 -5.80 -2.37
CA ILE A 4 -15.02 -4.44 -2.12
C ILE A 4 -14.69 -3.64 -3.38
N ASN A 5 -15.67 -2.97 -3.94
CA ASN A 5 -15.49 -2.18 -5.16
C ASN A 5 -15.21 -0.70 -4.85
N SER A 6 -14.83 0.06 -5.88
CA SER A 6 -14.49 1.48 -5.73
C SER A 6 -15.65 2.35 -5.25
N GLU A 7 -16.90 2.00 -5.56
CA GLU A 7 -18.07 2.77 -5.10
C GLU A 7 -18.30 2.58 -3.60
N GLU A 8 -18.07 1.37 -3.07
CA GLU A 8 -18.15 1.10 -1.64
C GLU A 8 -17.04 1.81 -0.88
N LEU A 9 -15.83 1.85 -1.45
CA LEU A 9 -14.69 2.58 -0.88
C LEU A 9 -14.93 4.09 -0.82
N LEU A 10 -15.52 4.67 -1.86
CA LEU A 10 -15.88 6.09 -1.87
C LEU A 10 -16.99 6.43 -0.88
N LYS A 11 -17.97 5.53 -0.66
CA LYS A 11 -19.03 5.72 0.34
C LYS A 11 -18.49 5.68 1.77
N ALA A 12 -17.48 4.86 2.01
CA ALA A 12 -16.81 4.78 3.32
C ALA A 12 -15.96 6.03 3.65
N ALA A 13 -15.82 6.97 2.68
CA ALA A 13 -14.94 8.14 2.78
C ALA A 13 -13.51 7.81 3.25
N GLY A 14 -13.08 6.56 3.00
CA GLY A 14 -11.76 6.09 3.37
C GLY A 14 -10.69 6.78 2.53
N CYS A 15 -9.85 7.56 3.20
CA CYS A 15 -8.82 8.35 2.53
C CYS A 15 -7.58 7.51 2.18
N ASN A 16 -7.41 6.39 2.86
CA ASN A 16 -6.32 5.44 2.59
C ASN A 16 -6.79 3.98 2.80
N LEU A 17 -5.90 3.04 2.51
CA LEU A 17 -6.23 1.62 2.60
C LEU A 17 -6.63 1.19 4.03
N SER A 18 -6.03 1.76 5.08
CA SER A 18 -6.35 1.40 6.46
C SER A 18 -7.79 1.74 6.85
N GLU A 19 -8.29 2.88 6.39
CA GLU A 19 -9.66 3.34 6.64
C GLU A 19 -10.69 2.58 5.81
N SER A 20 -10.28 2.07 4.65
CA SER A 20 -11.15 1.30 3.74
C SER A 20 -11.68 0.00 4.36
N PHE A 21 -11.07 -0.49 5.42
CA PHE A 21 -11.48 -1.73 6.08
C PHE A 21 -12.42 -1.54 7.27
N GLU A 22 -12.58 -0.34 7.80
CA GLU A 22 -13.38 -0.07 9.01
C GLU A 22 -14.87 -0.44 8.85
N THR A 23 -15.38 -0.36 7.65
CA THR A 23 -16.79 -0.69 7.36
C THR A 23 -17.01 -2.17 7.02
N ASN A 24 -15.95 -2.97 6.96
CA ASN A 24 -16.05 -4.38 6.55
C ASN A 24 -16.05 -5.31 7.79
N PRO A 25 -17.16 -6.00 8.11
CA PRO A 25 -17.27 -6.86 9.30
C PRO A 25 -16.36 -8.10 9.24
N SER A 26 -15.67 -8.31 8.13
CA SER A 26 -14.79 -9.47 7.94
C SER A 26 -13.36 -9.23 8.38
N ILE A 27 -12.99 -8.00 8.68
CA ILE A 27 -11.66 -7.57 9.07
C ILE A 27 -11.77 -6.78 10.36
N ASP A 28 -10.97 -7.17 11.33
CA ASP A 28 -10.82 -6.39 12.55
C ASP A 28 -9.70 -5.37 12.33
N VAL A 29 -10.02 -4.10 12.47
CA VAL A 29 -9.05 -3.00 12.41
C VAL A 29 -8.85 -2.49 13.83
N ASN A 30 -7.62 -2.61 14.31
CA ASN A 30 -7.25 -2.17 15.66
C ASN A 30 -6.14 -1.13 15.56
N PHE A 31 -6.05 -0.23 16.52
CA PHE A 31 -4.90 0.64 16.67
C PHE A 31 -3.69 -0.19 17.12
N SER A 32 -2.57 -0.05 16.43
CA SER A 32 -1.32 -0.74 16.80
C SER A 32 -0.59 0.00 17.91
N ASP A 33 -0.74 1.32 17.95
CA ASP A 33 -0.22 2.16 18.99
C ASP A 33 -1.11 3.40 19.20
N ALA A 34 -1.13 3.89 20.44
CA ALA A 34 -2.01 4.98 20.86
C ALA A 34 -1.50 6.36 20.39
N LEU A 35 -0.19 6.49 20.12
CA LEU A 35 0.43 7.77 19.81
C LEU A 35 0.28 8.13 18.34
N THR A 36 0.71 7.24 17.45
CA THR A 36 0.66 7.49 16.00
C THR A 36 -0.73 7.27 15.41
N GLY A 37 -1.66 6.69 16.18
CA GLY A 37 -2.98 6.32 15.67
C GLY A 37 -2.92 5.32 14.52
N THR A 38 -1.81 4.60 14.40
CA THR A 38 -1.59 3.65 13.33
C THR A 38 -2.49 2.45 13.49
N LYS A 39 -3.14 2.08 12.39
CA LYS A 39 -4.06 0.94 12.35
C LYS A 39 -3.36 -0.29 11.83
N GLN A 40 -3.64 -1.42 12.45
CA GLN A 40 -3.25 -2.74 11.98
C GLN A 40 -4.47 -3.60 11.69
N ILE A 41 -4.32 -4.46 10.73
CA ILE A 41 -5.35 -5.42 10.36
C ILE A 41 -5.15 -6.70 11.14
N GLN A 42 -6.26 -7.25 11.64
CA GLN A 42 -6.30 -8.55 12.30
C GLN A 42 -7.28 -9.49 11.58
N MET A 43 -6.84 -10.71 11.32
CA MET A 43 -7.69 -11.78 10.80
C MET A 43 -7.45 -13.06 11.59
N LEU A 44 -8.52 -13.73 12.01
CA LEU A 44 -8.44 -14.96 12.79
C LEU A 44 -7.58 -14.81 14.08
N GLY A 45 -7.57 -13.61 14.67
CA GLY A 45 -6.77 -13.31 15.85
C GLY A 45 -5.27 -13.06 15.59
N LEU A 46 -4.82 -13.06 14.33
CA LEU A 46 -3.43 -12.83 13.94
C LEU A 46 -3.29 -11.52 13.16
N THR A 47 -2.20 -10.83 13.41
CA THR A 47 -1.82 -9.59 12.73
C THR A 47 -0.68 -9.82 11.74
N SER A 48 -0.15 -8.77 11.10
CA SER A 48 1.13 -8.82 10.40
C SER A 48 2.23 -9.35 11.36
N PRO A 49 3.15 -10.25 10.94
CA PRO A 49 3.46 -10.66 9.58
C PRO A 49 2.68 -11.88 9.04
N TYR A 50 1.62 -12.32 9.72
CA TYR A 50 0.85 -13.50 9.32
C TYR A 50 -0.22 -13.22 8.26
N LEU A 51 -0.32 -11.97 7.82
CA LEU A 51 -1.23 -11.50 6.76
C LEU A 51 -0.43 -11.07 5.55
N LEU A 52 -0.77 -11.60 4.40
CA LEU A 52 -0.23 -11.11 3.13
C LEU A 52 -1.05 -9.89 2.68
N ILE A 53 -0.44 -8.73 2.68
CA ILE A 53 -1.02 -7.50 2.13
C ILE A 53 -0.29 -7.18 0.82
N SER A 54 -1.02 -7.26 -0.27
CA SER A 54 -0.49 -7.12 -1.63
C SER A 54 -1.24 -6.07 -2.43
N GLU A 55 -0.54 -5.48 -3.38
CA GLU A 55 -1.09 -4.65 -4.43
C GLU A 55 -0.84 -5.34 -5.75
N GLU A 56 -1.91 -5.65 -6.49
CA GLU A 56 -1.79 -6.40 -7.75
C GLU A 56 -1.06 -7.75 -7.62
N ASN A 57 -1.26 -8.45 -6.50
CA ASN A 57 -0.58 -9.68 -6.12
C ASN A 57 0.95 -9.55 -5.91
N ILE A 58 1.45 -8.36 -5.69
CA ILE A 58 2.83 -8.08 -5.28
C ILE A 58 2.78 -7.67 -3.80
N PRO A 59 3.52 -8.34 -2.90
CA PRO A 59 3.58 -7.95 -1.49
C PRO A 59 4.11 -6.51 -1.33
N ILE A 60 3.39 -5.64 -0.60
CA ILE A 60 3.76 -4.23 -0.43
C ILE A 60 3.92 -3.80 1.02
N VAL A 61 3.10 -4.34 1.93
CA VAL A 61 3.15 -4.03 3.37
C VAL A 61 3.86 -5.18 4.07
N ARG A 62 5.18 -5.06 4.15
CA ARG A 62 6.07 -6.06 4.75
C ARG A 62 7.35 -5.41 5.28
N GLY A 63 8.02 -6.10 6.20
CA GLY A 63 9.26 -5.60 6.80
C GLY A 63 9.08 -4.23 7.43
N ALA A 64 9.94 -3.27 7.09
CA ALA A 64 9.89 -1.91 7.65
C ALA A 64 8.56 -1.18 7.43
N SER A 65 7.85 -1.48 6.34
CA SER A 65 6.56 -0.85 6.05
C SER A 65 5.38 -1.44 6.83
N GLN A 66 5.56 -2.47 7.65
CA GLN A 66 4.44 -3.11 8.36
C GLN A 66 3.69 -2.16 9.30
N ALA A 67 4.41 -1.24 9.94
CA ALA A 67 3.81 -0.30 10.88
C ALA A 67 2.87 0.70 10.18
N TYR A 68 3.31 1.29 9.08
CA TYR A 68 2.61 2.43 8.45
C TYR A 68 2.12 2.16 7.02
N GLY A 69 2.49 1.04 6.41
CA GLY A 69 2.27 0.76 5.00
C GLY A 69 0.82 0.77 4.52
N LEU A 70 -0.14 0.55 5.43
CA LEU A 70 -1.57 0.68 5.11
C LEU A 70 -1.98 2.12 4.78
N THR A 71 -1.24 3.12 5.24
CA THR A 71 -1.51 4.54 4.95
C THR A 71 -0.87 5.02 3.65
N PHE A 72 -0.02 4.19 3.01
CA PHE A 72 0.74 4.58 1.83
C PHE A 72 -0.06 4.51 0.52
N THR A 73 -1.20 3.81 0.49
CA THR A 73 -2.02 3.73 -0.72
C THR A 73 -3.30 4.54 -0.53
N PRO A 74 -3.46 5.65 -1.29
CA PRO A 74 -4.67 6.46 -1.26
C PRO A 74 -5.90 5.66 -1.71
N GLY A 75 -7.01 5.78 -0.98
CA GLY A 75 -8.25 5.07 -1.28
C GLY A 75 -8.82 5.39 -2.67
N THR A 76 -8.63 6.61 -3.15
CA THR A 76 -9.08 7.05 -4.48
C THR A 76 -8.39 6.36 -5.65
N TRP A 77 -7.21 5.76 -5.43
CA TRP A 77 -6.46 5.01 -6.46
C TRP A 77 -6.94 3.57 -6.63
N ILE A 78 -7.67 3.05 -5.63
CA ILE A 78 -8.07 1.65 -5.55
C ILE A 78 -9.30 1.41 -6.44
N GLU A 79 -9.23 0.38 -7.28
CA GLU A 79 -10.34 -0.13 -8.08
C GLU A 79 -11.17 -1.15 -7.30
N SER A 80 -10.48 -2.07 -6.61
CA SER A 80 -11.12 -3.09 -5.78
C SER A 80 -10.18 -3.66 -4.73
N ILE A 81 -10.74 -4.22 -3.68
CA ILE A 81 -10.03 -4.96 -2.65
C ILE A 81 -10.60 -6.37 -2.56
N GLN A 82 -9.72 -7.35 -2.62
CA GLN A 82 -10.04 -8.77 -2.47
C GLN A 82 -9.53 -9.27 -1.12
N ILE A 83 -10.41 -9.88 -0.35
CA ILE A 83 -10.10 -10.38 0.99
C ILE A 83 -10.33 -11.88 1.01
N THR A 84 -9.32 -12.63 1.42
CA THR A 84 -9.39 -14.08 1.63
C THR A 84 -8.97 -14.39 3.06
N LYS A 85 -9.83 -15.07 3.83
CA LYS A 85 -9.52 -15.53 5.18
C LYS A 85 -8.91 -16.93 5.13
N GLY A 86 -7.99 -17.20 6.05
CA GLY A 86 -7.24 -18.45 6.14
C GLY A 86 -6.02 -18.49 5.22
N THR A 87 -5.41 -19.66 5.12
CA THR A 87 -4.19 -19.85 4.32
C THR A 87 -4.42 -19.51 2.85
N GLY A 88 -3.54 -18.65 2.32
CA GLY A 88 -3.56 -18.28 0.92
C GLY A 88 -3.01 -19.37 0.00
N SER A 89 -3.03 -19.08 -1.29
CA SER A 89 -2.40 -19.96 -2.28
C SER A 89 -0.89 -19.83 -2.23
N VAL A 90 -0.18 -20.96 -2.30
CA VAL A 90 1.29 -21.00 -2.42
C VAL A 90 1.84 -20.19 -3.61
N ILE A 91 0.98 -19.88 -4.59
CA ILE A 91 1.31 -19.02 -5.73
C ILE A 91 1.72 -17.62 -5.31
N ASN A 92 1.15 -17.12 -4.22
CA ASN A 92 1.37 -15.77 -3.70
C ASN A 92 2.48 -15.72 -2.63
N GLY A 93 3.20 -16.81 -2.43
CA GLY A 93 4.25 -16.92 -1.42
C GLY A 93 3.77 -17.55 -0.11
N PHE A 94 4.57 -17.41 0.95
CA PHE A 94 4.37 -18.11 2.22
C PHE A 94 3.74 -17.25 3.33
N GLU A 95 3.61 -15.95 3.13
CA GLU A 95 3.22 -14.98 4.18
C GLU A 95 1.73 -15.05 4.54
N SER A 96 0.88 -15.62 3.69
CA SER A 96 -0.56 -15.73 3.93
C SER A 96 -0.91 -16.91 4.81
N ILE A 97 -0.82 -16.75 6.12
CA ILE A 97 -1.17 -17.76 7.14
C ILE A 97 -2.61 -17.56 7.60
N ALA A 98 -2.95 -16.36 8.08
CA ALA A 98 -4.28 -16.04 8.60
C ALA A 98 -5.20 -15.41 7.54
N GLY A 99 -4.62 -14.79 6.51
CA GLY A 99 -5.39 -14.17 5.44
C GLY A 99 -4.53 -13.49 4.39
N GLN A 100 -5.22 -13.09 3.33
CA GLN A 100 -4.64 -12.30 2.24
C GLN A 100 -5.56 -11.15 1.91
N ILE A 101 -4.98 -9.97 1.75
CA ILE A 101 -5.62 -8.79 1.19
C ILE A 101 -4.88 -8.44 -0.08
N ASN A 102 -5.61 -8.31 -1.18
CA ASN A 102 -5.06 -7.85 -2.45
C ASN A 102 -5.83 -6.63 -2.93
N THR A 103 -5.13 -5.55 -3.16
CA THR A 103 -5.69 -4.33 -3.75
C THR A 103 -5.37 -4.28 -5.23
N GLU A 104 -6.36 -3.90 -6.03
CA GLU A 104 -6.18 -3.60 -7.46
C GLU A 104 -6.23 -2.08 -7.64
N ILE A 105 -5.22 -1.53 -8.27
CA ILE A 105 -5.16 -0.10 -8.61
C ILE A 105 -5.90 0.12 -9.93
N LYS A 106 -6.57 1.25 -10.08
CA LYS A 106 -7.27 1.66 -11.31
C LYS A 106 -6.36 1.52 -12.53
N LYS A 107 -6.89 0.88 -13.58
CA LYS A 107 -6.11 0.50 -14.77
C LYS A 107 -6.16 1.61 -15.82
N PRO A 108 -5.02 1.99 -16.43
CA PRO A 108 -4.96 3.10 -17.39
C PRO A 108 -5.94 2.98 -18.56
N PHE A 109 -6.23 1.76 -19.02
CA PHE A 109 -7.08 1.56 -20.19
C PHE A 109 -8.57 1.77 -19.91
N SER A 110 -9.02 1.49 -18.68
CA SER A 110 -10.44 1.55 -18.25
C SER A 110 -10.78 2.77 -17.41
N SER A 111 -9.78 3.51 -16.93
CA SER A 111 -9.99 4.67 -16.06
C SER A 111 -10.52 5.87 -16.83
N ASP A 112 -11.24 6.74 -16.11
CA ASP A 112 -11.64 8.05 -16.61
C ASP A 112 -10.42 8.87 -17.03
N PRO A 113 -10.55 9.69 -18.09
CA PRO A 113 -9.45 10.54 -18.56
C PRO A 113 -8.94 11.52 -17.51
N LEU A 114 -9.84 12.02 -16.66
CA LEU A 114 -9.54 12.97 -15.60
C LEU A 114 -10.41 12.69 -14.38
N PHE A 115 -9.77 12.62 -13.22
CA PHE A 115 -10.44 12.59 -11.92
C PHE A 115 -9.72 13.54 -10.97
N PHE A 116 -10.51 14.34 -10.25
CA PHE A 116 -10.03 15.26 -9.23
C PHE A 116 -10.94 15.17 -8.01
N ASN A 117 -10.34 15.10 -6.82
CA ASN A 117 -11.05 15.04 -5.56
C ASN A 117 -10.35 15.91 -4.52
N LEU A 118 -11.13 16.66 -3.76
CA LEU A 118 -10.70 17.41 -2.58
C LEU A 118 -11.48 16.93 -1.38
N PHE A 119 -10.79 16.71 -0.27
CA PHE A 119 -11.38 16.35 1.01
C PHE A 119 -10.88 17.29 2.10
N SER A 120 -11.78 17.67 3.00
CA SER A 120 -11.44 18.44 4.21
C SER A 120 -12.30 17.97 5.37
N SER A 121 -11.71 17.78 6.53
CA SER A 121 -12.42 17.42 7.75
C SER A 121 -12.26 18.48 8.84
N ASN A 122 -13.18 18.48 9.80
CA ASN A 122 -13.10 19.31 11.00
C ASN A 122 -11.96 18.91 11.96
N MET A 123 -11.35 17.73 11.74
CA MET A 123 -10.17 17.25 12.44
C MET A 123 -8.85 17.73 11.77
N GLY A 124 -8.90 18.83 11.03
CA GLY A 124 -7.73 19.47 10.43
C GLY A 124 -7.11 18.74 9.24
N ARG A 125 -7.68 17.63 8.77
CA ARG A 125 -7.17 16.89 7.60
C ARG A 125 -7.65 17.51 6.31
N ARG A 126 -6.74 17.72 5.38
CA ARG A 126 -6.99 18.22 4.03
C ARG A 126 -6.30 17.32 3.02
N GLU A 127 -6.99 16.96 1.95
CA GLU A 127 -6.44 16.10 0.91
C GLU A 127 -6.79 16.61 -0.47
N ALA A 128 -5.88 16.37 -1.39
CA ALA A 128 -6.06 16.59 -2.81
C ALA A 128 -5.64 15.34 -3.60
N ASN A 129 -6.48 14.87 -4.48
CA ASN A 129 -6.22 13.73 -5.35
C ASN A 129 -6.43 14.14 -6.80
N PHE A 130 -5.46 13.78 -7.64
CA PHE A 130 -5.51 13.96 -9.09
C PHE A 130 -5.21 12.64 -9.78
N GLN A 131 -5.97 12.31 -10.81
CA GLN A 131 -5.67 11.21 -11.73
C GLN A 131 -5.89 11.69 -13.16
N GLY A 132 -4.89 11.52 -14.00
CA GLY A 132 -4.97 11.73 -15.44
C GLY A 132 -4.66 10.43 -16.18
N SER A 133 -5.52 10.00 -17.11
CA SER A 133 -5.34 8.78 -17.89
C SER A 133 -5.39 9.07 -19.38
N LEU A 134 -4.44 8.51 -20.12
CA LEU A 134 -4.27 8.75 -21.55
C LEU A 134 -4.12 7.42 -22.31
N LYS A 135 -4.96 7.21 -23.33
CA LYS A 135 -4.78 6.15 -24.32
C LYS A 135 -3.91 6.68 -25.45
N LEU A 136 -2.67 6.20 -25.54
CA LEU A 136 -1.72 6.61 -26.58
C LEU A 136 -2.09 6.00 -27.94
N ASN A 137 -2.57 4.75 -27.91
CA ASN A 137 -3.08 4.03 -29.07
C ASN A 137 -3.92 2.82 -28.60
N ASN A 138 -4.32 1.96 -29.53
CA ASN A 138 -5.15 0.78 -29.23
C ASN A 138 -4.49 -0.28 -28.32
N LYS A 139 -3.19 -0.15 -28.03
CA LYS A 139 -2.44 -1.11 -27.23
C LYS A 139 -1.79 -0.50 -25.99
N TRP A 140 -1.45 0.77 -26.01
CA TRP A 140 -0.74 1.46 -24.96
C TRP A 140 -1.60 2.53 -24.30
N SER A 141 -1.60 2.50 -22.97
CA SER A 141 -2.19 3.55 -22.15
C SER A 141 -1.31 3.84 -20.93
N THR A 142 -1.46 5.03 -20.36
CA THR A 142 -0.76 5.45 -19.16
C THR A 142 -1.68 6.24 -18.26
N SER A 143 -1.41 6.19 -16.95
CA SER A 143 -2.06 7.04 -15.95
C SER A 143 -1.02 7.64 -15.02
N LEU A 144 -1.27 8.90 -14.65
CA LEU A 144 -0.56 9.59 -13.58
C LEU A 144 -1.53 9.82 -12.44
N PHE A 145 -1.15 9.41 -11.24
CA PHE A 145 -1.87 9.64 -10.01
C PHE A 145 -1.02 10.52 -9.09
N ILE A 146 -1.62 11.52 -8.49
CA ILE A 146 -0.98 12.39 -7.51
C ILE A 146 -1.91 12.50 -6.31
N HIS A 147 -1.35 12.30 -5.14
CA HIS A 147 -2.02 12.46 -3.86
C HIS A 147 -1.19 13.35 -2.95
N GLY A 148 -1.85 14.27 -2.27
CA GLY A 148 -1.28 15.04 -1.19
C GLY A 148 -2.25 15.09 -0.02
N ASN A 149 -1.76 14.91 1.19
CA ASN A 149 -2.52 15.20 2.39
C ASN A 149 -1.71 16.06 3.36
N LEU A 150 -2.42 16.84 4.16
CA LEU A 150 -1.86 17.70 5.18
C LEU A 150 -2.77 17.68 6.40
N ARG A 151 -2.17 17.52 7.57
CA ARG A 151 -2.80 17.75 8.87
C ARG A 151 -1.84 18.59 9.72
N ASN A 152 -2.18 19.85 9.91
CA ASN A 152 -1.35 20.81 10.63
C ASN A 152 -2.09 21.52 11.78
N GLN A 153 -3.24 21.00 12.18
CA GLN A 153 -4.03 21.52 13.28
C GLN A 153 -3.84 20.64 14.51
N GLU A 154 -3.33 21.22 15.58
CA GLU A 154 -3.27 20.57 16.88
C GLU A 154 -4.67 20.42 17.48
N ILE A 155 -5.02 19.21 17.88
CA ILE A 155 -6.31 18.89 18.48
C ILE A 155 -6.07 18.07 19.73
N ASP A 156 -6.65 18.54 20.84
CA ASP A 156 -6.69 17.90 22.16
C ASP A 156 -8.10 18.09 22.73
N ASN A 157 -8.98 17.10 22.52
CA ASN A 157 -10.37 17.15 22.99
C ASN A 157 -10.52 16.66 24.42
N ASN A 158 -9.58 15.87 24.90
CA ASN A 158 -9.62 15.26 26.22
C ASN A 158 -8.86 16.10 27.27
N SER A 159 -8.14 17.15 26.84
CA SER A 159 -7.37 18.08 27.67
C SER A 159 -6.26 17.42 28.49
N ASP A 160 -5.57 16.44 27.87
CA ASP A 160 -4.42 15.77 28.47
C ASP A 160 -3.07 16.38 28.04
N SER A 161 -3.11 17.40 27.21
CA SER A 161 -1.96 18.12 26.64
C SER A 161 -1.20 17.32 25.56
N PHE A 162 -1.77 16.21 25.05
CA PHE A 162 -1.24 15.46 23.93
C PHE A 162 -2.12 15.61 22.68
N LEU A 163 -1.50 15.43 21.52
CA LEU A 163 -2.21 15.40 20.25
C LEU A 163 -3.11 14.17 20.18
N ASP A 164 -4.44 14.36 20.01
CA ASP A 164 -5.40 13.27 19.74
C ASP A 164 -5.14 12.57 18.40
N THR A 165 -4.55 13.29 17.46
CA THR A 165 -4.23 12.79 16.12
C THR A 165 -2.88 13.33 15.66
N PRO A 166 -2.06 12.52 14.97
CA PRO A 166 -0.79 12.97 14.43
C PRO A 166 -0.94 14.18 13.53
N LEU A 167 -0.03 15.13 13.65
CA LEU A 167 0.27 16.09 12.59
C LEU A 167 1.06 15.38 11.49
N GLY A 168 1.05 15.91 10.27
CA GLY A 168 1.90 15.39 9.21
C GLY A 168 1.44 15.75 7.82
N GLU A 169 2.27 15.36 6.88
CA GLU A 169 2.03 15.55 5.46
C GLU A 169 2.46 14.33 4.66
N GLN A 170 1.79 14.09 3.55
CA GLN A 170 2.17 13.05 2.62
C GLN A 170 2.03 13.55 1.19
N VAL A 171 3.03 13.23 0.37
CA VAL A 171 2.98 13.37 -1.08
C VAL A 171 3.26 12.00 -1.69
N ASN A 172 2.41 11.60 -2.65
CA ASN A 172 2.50 10.30 -3.29
C ASN A 172 2.20 10.45 -4.78
N ILE A 173 3.11 9.99 -5.62
CA ILE A 173 3.01 10.08 -7.08
C ILE A 173 3.20 8.68 -7.66
N LEU A 174 2.25 8.24 -8.46
CA LEU A 174 2.31 6.96 -9.17
C LEU A 174 2.12 7.19 -10.67
N ASN A 175 3.10 6.79 -11.46
CA ASN A 175 2.95 6.67 -12.91
C ASN A 175 2.82 5.20 -13.29
N ARG A 176 1.77 4.88 -14.04
CA ARG A 176 1.42 3.52 -14.41
C ARG A 176 1.22 3.40 -15.92
N TRP A 177 1.81 2.36 -16.51
CA TRP A 177 1.71 2.01 -17.93
C TRP A 177 1.01 0.68 -18.11
N GLN A 178 0.22 0.58 -19.16
CA GLN A 178 -0.44 -0.65 -19.56
C GLN A 178 -0.23 -0.89 -21.06
N TYR A 179 0.15 -2.13 -21.38
CA TYR A 179 0.17 -2.67 -22.72
C TYR A 179 -0.84 -3.80 -22.85
N THR A 180 -1.66 -3.81 -23.88
CA THR A 180 -2.64 -4.87 -24.14
C THR A 180 -2.72 -5.18 -25.62
N ASP A 181 -2.42 -6.42 -26.00
CA ASP A 181 -2.60 -6.94 -27.37
C ASP A 181 -3.31 -8.29 -27.29
N LEU A 182 -4.64 -8.23 -27.19
CA LEU A 182 -5.47 -9.44 -27.06
C LEU A 182 -5.35 -10.39 -28.24
N LYS A 183 -5.07 -9.86 -29.46
CA LYS A 183 -4.89 -10.70 -30.67
C LYS A 183 -3.64 -11.56 -30.57
N LYS A 184 -2.57 -11.02 -29.98
CA LYS A 184 -1.31 -11.72 -29.75
C LYS A 184 -1.21 -12.34 -28.37
N GLY A 185 -2.23 -12.17 -27.50
CA GLY A 185 -2.28 -12.74 -26.16
C GLY A 185 -1.41 -12.02 -25.11
N TRP A 186 -0.93 -10.81 -25.34
CA TRP A 186 -0.06 -10.09 -24.45
C TRP A 186 -0.79 -9.05 -23.61
N VAL A 187 -0.50 -9.04 -22.31
CA VAL A 187 -0.88 -7.97 -21.36
C VAL A 187 0.33 -7.65 -20.50
N GLY A 188 0.61 -6.37 -20.34
CA GLY A 188 1.71 -5.90 -19.50
C GLY A 188 1.33 -4.67 -18.69
N PHE A 189 1.92 -4.55 -17.49
CA PHE A 189 1.83 -3.39 -16.64
C PHE A 189 3.22 -3.03 -16.13
N GLY A 190 3.54 -1.75 -16.11
CA GLY A 190 4.71 -1.21 -15.44
C GLY A 190 4.31 -0.02 -14.58
N SER A 191 4.92 0.13 -13.43
CA SER A 191 4.66 1.28 -12.56
C SER A 191 5.90 1.77 -11.82
N ILE A 192 5.91 3.06 -11.52
CA ILE A 192 6.87 3.70 -10.63
C ILE A 192 6.07 4.56 -9.66
N ARG A 193 6.31 4.39 -8.36
CA ARG A 193 5.73 5.19 -7.26
C ARG A 193 6.86 5.89 -6.51
N LEU A 194 6.62 7.14 -6.18
CA LEU A 194 7.45 7.96 -5.31
C LEU A 194 6.55 8.44 -4.17
N MET A 195 6.99 8.27 -2.93
CA MET A 195 6.23 8.69 -1.75
C MET A 195 7.15 9.32 -0.73
N GLN A 196 6.67 10.39 -0.12
CA GLN A 196 7.21 10.99 1.08
C GLN A 196 6.08 11.16 2.10
N ASP A 197 6.31 10.77 3.33
CA ASP A 197 5.35 10.80 4.42
C ASP A 197 6.04 11.27 5.70
N GLU A 198 5.47 12.27 6.34
CA GLU A 198 5.93 12.79 7.62
C GLU A 198 4.81 12.70 8.64
N LYS A 199 5.14 12.25 9.84
CA LYS A 199 4.22 12.19 10.98
C LYS A 199 4.91 12.75 12.21
N GLN A 200 4.18 13.59 12.96
CA GLN A 200 4.59 14.11 14.25
C GLN A 200 3.52 13.81 15.28
N VAL A 201 3.93 13.34 16.44
CA VAL A 201 3.07 13.05 17.59
C VAL A 201 3.72 13.54 18.87
N GLY A 202 2.95 13.74 19.92
CA GLY A 202 3.47 14.14 21.22
C GLY A 202 2.63 15.21 21.89
N GLU A 203 3.26 15.96 22.77
CA GLU A 203 2.63 17.05 23.52
C GLU A 203 2.28 18.23 22.60
N LEU A 204 1.24 18.96 22.95
CA LEU A 204 0.87 20.22 22.28
C LEU A 204 2.02 21.20 22.30
N GLY A 205 2.28 21.82 21.15
CA GLY A 205 3.38 22.76 21.00
C GLY A 205 4.77 22.12 20.90
N PHE A 206 4.87 20.79 20.82
CA PHE A 206 6.14 20.13 20.55
C PHE A 206 6.66 20.50 19.17
N MET A 207 7.86 21.04 19.11
CA MET A 207 8.58 21.37 17.87
C MET A 207 9.85 20.51 17.77
N PRO A 208 9.94 19.56 16.83
CA PRO A 208 11.08 18.63 16.71
C PRO A 208 12.44 19.32 16.65
N GLU A 209 12.53 20.43 15.94
CA GLU A 209 13.76 21.18 15.72
C GLU A 209 14.32 21.84 17.00
N ILE A 210 13.43 22.14 17.97
CA ILE A 210 13.78 22.87 19.18
C ILE A 210 13.80 21.94 20.40
N HIS A 211 12.73 21.14 20.56
CA HIS A 211 12.43 20.42 21.79
C HIS A 211 12.96 18.98 21.82
N ARG A 212 13.48 18.47 20.70
CA ARG A 212 13.93 17.07 20.59
C ARG A 212 14.95 16.66 21.66
N TYR A 213 15.81 17.58 22.06
CA TYR A 213 16.90 17.34 23.03
C TYR A 213 16.66 17.99 24.40
N GLU A 214 15.46 18.51 24.62
CA GLU A 214 15.05 19.14 25.85
C GLU A 214 14.12 18.25 26.65
N ASN A 215 14.18 18.32 27.98
CA ASN A 215 13.35 17.52 28.87
C ASN A 215 11.96 18.14 29.16
N PHE A 216 11.55 19.16 28.43
CA PHE A 216 10.32 19.91 28.70
C PHE A 216 9.13 19.38 27.93
N PHE A 217 9.34 18.83 26.75
CA PHE A 217 8.29 18.26 25.89
C PHE A 217 8.67 16.85 25.46
N TRP A 218 7.69 15.99 25.42
CA TRP A 218 7.84 14.68 24.79
C TRP A 218 7.21 14.68 23.40
N GLY A 219 7.92 14.16 22.44
CA GLY A 219 7.41 14.02 21.08
C GLY A 219 8.19 13.00 20.26
N SER A 220 7.64 12.71 19.10
CA SER A 220 8.19 11.80 18.12
C SER A 220 7.92 12.31 16.72
N GLN A 221 8.87 12.09 15.82
CA GLN A 221 8.71 12.37 14.39
C GLN A 221 9.16 11.17 13.59
N ILE A 222 8.44 10.87 12.52
CA ILE A 222 8.69 9.74 11.64
C ILE A 222 8.67 10.26 10.22
N ASN A 223 9.81 10.25 9.56
CA ASN A 223 9.99 10.66 8.17
C ASN A 223 10.21 9.42 7.32
N THR A 224 9.38 9.20 6.30
CA THR A 224 9.47 8.06 5.41
C THR A 224 9.59 8.52 3.96
N ALA A 225 10.62 8.04 3.29
CA ALA A 225 10.77 8.15 1.84
C ALA A 225 10.72 6.77 1.20
N ARG A 226 9.94 6.59 0.14
CA ARG A 226 9.78 5.30 -0.50
C ARG A 226 9.71 5.40 -2.01
N ILE A 227 10.39 4.46 -2.67
CA ILE A 227 10.34 4.27 -4.12
C ILE A 227 9.90 2.83 -4.38
N ASP A 228 8.84 2.65 -5.16
CA ASP A 228 8.42 1.33 -5.62
C ASP A 228 8.42 1.29 -7.14
N THR A 229 8.91 0.18 -7.69
CA THR A 229 8.81 -0.11 -9.12
C THR A 229 8.23 -1.49 -9.32
N SER A 230 7.39 -1.67 -10.32
CA SER A 230 6.85 -2.99 -10.64
C SER A 230 6.71 -3.20 -12.14
N LEU A 231 6.85 -4.46 -12.54
CA LEU A 231 6.62 -4.95 -13.89
C LEU A 231 5.82 -6.25 -13.83
N LYS A 232 4.73 -6.32 -14.59
CA LYS A 232 3.92 -7.52 -14.75
C LYS A 232 3.76 -7.79 -16.24
N ILE A 233 4.00 -9.02 -16.67
CA ILE A 233 3.82 -9.46 -18.04
C ILE A 233 3.01 -10.75 -18.03
N GLY A 234 1.89 -10.77 -18.73
CA GLY A 234 1.05 -11.93 -18.95
C GLY A 234 1.01 -12.27 -20.43
N TYR A 235 1.10 -13.56 -20.72
CA TYR A 235 0.91 -14.11 -22.06
C TYR A 235 -0.11 -15.24 -22.02
N VAL A 236 -1.19 -15.11 -22.75
CA VAL A 236 -2.18 -16.17 -22.97
C VAL A 236 -2.02 -16.64 -24.38
N PHE A 237 -1.81 -17.95 -24.57
CA PHE A 237 -1.67 -18.54 -25.90
C PHE A 237 -2.99 -18.40 -26.67
N PRO A 238 -3.05 -17.66 -27.79
CA PRO A 238 -4.31 -17.32 -28.46
C PRO A 238 -5.14 -18.54 -28.89
N GLU A 239 -4.46 -19.58 -29.36
CA GLU A 239 -5.11 -20.83 -29.80
C GLU A 239 -5.39 -21.81 -28.66
N LEU A 240 -4.79 -21.60 -27.50
CA LEU A 240 -4.84 -22.49 -26.34
C LEU A 240 -5.11 -21.68 -25.08
N SER A 241 -6.31 -21.11 -24.97
CA SER A 241 -6.69 -20.16 -23.89
C SER A 241 -6.52 -20.72 -22.46
N TYR A 242 -6.38 -22.01 -22.30
CA TYR A 242 -6.06 -22.65 -21.03
C TYR A 242 -4.56 -22.61 -20.68
N LYS A 243 -3.70 -22.22 -21.60
CA LYS A 243 -2.28 -22.03 -21.39
C LYS A 243 -1.98 -20.56 -21.21
N SER A 244 -1.26 -20.26 -20.14
CA SER A 244 -0.77 -18.90 -19.91
C SER A 244 0.55 -18.92 -19.17
N PHE A 245 1.32 -17.87 -19.41
CA PHE A 245 2.56 -17.55 -18.70
C PHE A 245 2.40 -16.18 -18.04
N GLY A 246 2.83 -16.06 -16.80
CA GLY A 246 2.86 -14.80 -16.05
C GLY A 246 4.23 -14.57 -15.45
N PHE A 247 4.70 -13.35 -15.55
CA PHE A 247 5.90 -12.86 -14.88
C PHE A 247 5.57 -11.59 -14.10
N GLN A 248 6.04 -11.51 -12.86
CA GLN A 248 5.98 -10.32 -12.02
C GLN A 248 7.34 -10.06 -11.42
N SER A 249 7.73 -8.80 -11.35
CA SER A 249 8.92 -8.35 -10.64
C SER A 249 8.64 -7.01 -10.00
N ALA A 250 9.12 -6.80 -8.79
CA ALA A 250 9.00 -5.56 -8.06
C ALA A 250 10.26 -5.28 -7.25
N TYR A 251 10.57 -4.01 -7.12
CA TYR A 251 11.60 -3.51 -6.25
C TYR A 251 11.05 -2.35 -5.43
N SER A 252 11.34 -2.34 -4.14
CA SER A 252 11.07 -1.21 -3.27
C SER A 252 12.30 -0.82 -2.46
N ASN A 253 12.47 0.47 -2.25
CA ASN A 253 13.39 1.05 -1.29
C ASN A 253 12.60 1.91 -0.32
N HIS A 254 12.64 1.56 0.96
CA HIS A 254 11.94 2.24 2.06
C HIS A 254 12.99 2.74 3.06
N ILE A 255 13.10 4.04 3.15
CA ILE A 255 13.98 4.73 4.10
C ILE A 255 13.08 5.41 5.13
N GLN A 256 13.30 5.12 6.39
CA GLN A 256 12.60 5.76 7.50
C GLN A 256 13.63 6.28 8.49
N GLU A 257 13.53 7.56 8.81
CA GLU A 257 14.25 8.22 9.87
C GLU A 257 13.26 8.64 10.94
N ALA A 258 13.42 8.14 12.15
CA ALA A 258 12.47 8.40 13.22
C ALA A 258 13.17 8.65 14.54
N PHE A 259 12.51 9.38 15.42
CA PHE A 259 12.87 9.40 16.83
C PHE A 259 11.61 9.30 17.70
N TYR A 260 11.76 8.72 18.86
CA TYR A 260 10.73 8.53 19.88
C TYR A 260 11.29 9.03 21.22
N GLY A 261 10.96 10.29 21.58
CA GLY A 261 11.64 11.00 22.64
C GLY A 261 13.14 11.10 22.34
N PHE A 262 13.99 10.52 23.18
CA PHE A 262 15.46 10.52 23.03
C PHE A 262 16.02 9.32 22.23
N ARG A 263 15.19 8.46 21.65
CA ARG A 263 15.64 7.28 20.92
C ARG A 263 15.49 7.50 19.42
N ASN A 264 16.60 7.39 18.70
CA ASN A 264 16.59 7.34 17.24
C ASN A 264 16.33 5.92 16.77
N TYR A 265 15.56 5.82 15.69
CA TYR A 265 15.30 4.58 14.99
C TYR A 265 15.30 4.84 13.50
N ASP A 266 16.39 4.45 12.85
CA ASP A 266 16.55 4.62 11.41
C ASP A 266 16.59 3.26 10.72
N ILE A 267 15.91 3.11 9.58
CA ILE A 267 15.88 1.88 8.82
C ILE A 267 15.92 2.16 7.31
N ASP A 268 16.82 1.47 6.61
CA ASP A 268 16.84 1.34 5.14
C ASP A 268 16.48 -0.12 4.80
N HIS A 269 15.34 -0.31 4.16
CA HIS A 269 14.83 -1.61 3.74
C HIS A 269 14.69 -1.65 2.23
N GLN A 270 15.52 -2.47 1.59
CA GLN A 270 15.47 -2.77 0.17
C GLN A 270 14.85 -4.15 -0.03
N SER A 271 13.81 -4.21 -0.85
CA SER A 271 13.07 -5.44 -1.13
C SER A 271 13.02 -5.69 -2.64
N PHE A 272 13.32 -6.91 -3.04
CA PHE A 272 13.13 -7.39 -4.41
C PHE A 272 12.22 -8.62 -4.39
N TYR A 273 11.21 -8.61 -5.24
CA TYR A 273 10.26 -9.70 -5.42
C TYR A 273 10.20 -10.11 -6.88
N SER A 274 10.14 -11.41 -7.16
CA SER A 274 9.90 -11.94 -8.50
C SER A 274 9.05 -13.20 -8.44
N ASN A 275 8.11 -13.33 -9.36
CA ASN A 275 7.22 -14.49 -9.45
C ASN A 275 7.01 -14.87 -10.93
N ILE A 276 7.19 -16.15 -11.23
CA ILE A 276 6.97 -16.73 -12.55
C ILE A 276 5.88 -17.79 -12.40
N LEU A 277 4.87 -17.76 -13.25
CA LEU A 277 3.75 -18.68 -13.23
C LEU A 277 3.48 -19.22 -14.62
N TYR A 278 3.28 -20.52 -14.72
CA TYR A 278 2.79 -21.20 -15.92
C TYR A 278 1.52 -22.00 -15.58
N ASN A 279 0.48 -21.76 -16.32
CA ASN A 279 -0.80 -22.46 -16.21
C ASN A 279 -1.04 -23.32 -17.43
N SER A 280 -1.52 -24.55 -17.23
CA SER A 280 -1.91 -25.45 -18.30
C SER A 280 -2.86 -26.55 -17.80
N ILE A 281 -3.15 -27.52 -18.67
CA ILE A 281 -3.97 -28.70 -18.38
C ILE A 281 -3.17 -29.97 -18.66
N ILE A 282 -3.58 -31.10 -18.02
CA ILE A 282 -3.06 -32.43 -18.29
C ILE A 282 -4.21 -33.24 -18.91
N GLY A 283 -4.10 -33.53 -20.20
CA GLY A 283 -5.09 -34.32 -20.94
C GLY A 283 -6.36 -33.54 -21.25
N ASN A 284 -7.11 -33.08 -20.27
CA ASN A 284 -8.38 -32.36 -20.44
C ASN A 284 -8.58 -31.23 -19.44
N THR A 285 -9.61 -30.41 -19.61
CA THR A 285 -9.91 -29.22 -18.80
C THR A 285 -10.29 -29.50 -17.35
N LYS A 286 -10.54 -30.77 -16.97
CA LYS A 286 -10.78 -31.15 -15.57
C LYS A 286 -9.48 -31.20 -14.76
N ASN A 287 -8.35 -31.42 -15.41
CA ASN A 287 -7.04 -31.53 -14.77
C ASN A 287 -6.19 -30.28 -15.07
N LYS A 288 -6.40 -29.23 -14.31
CA LYS A 288 -5.62 -27.99 -14.41
C LYS A 288 -4.41 -28.05 -13.48
N PHE A 289 -3.26 -27.57 -13.94
CA PHE A 289 -2.09 -27.40 -13.09
C PHE A 289 -1.51 -25.99 -13.23
N LYS A 290 -0.85 -25.58 -12.18
CA LYS A 290 -0.05 -24.35 -12.14
C LYS A 290 1.34 -24.71 -11.63
N LEU A 291 2.35 -24.26 -12.35
CA LEU A 291 3.75 -24.36 -11.96
C LEU A 291 4.31 -22.95 -11.79
N GLY A 292 5.06 -22.71 -10.74
CA GLY A 292 5.61 -21.38 -10.52
C GLY A 292 6.90 -21.42 -9.72
N PHE A 293 7.61 -20.31 -9.79
CA PHE A 293 8.79 -20.00 -8.99
C PHE A 293 8.63 -18.61 -8.41
N ASN A 294 8.75 -18.51 -7.08
CA ASN A 294 8.71 -17.25 -6.35
C ASN A 294 10.07 -17.02 -5.70
N PHE A 295 10.56 -15.80 -5.81
CA PHE A 295 11.81 -15.37 -5.18
C PHE A 295 11.58 -14.00 -4.51
N SER A 296 12.03 -13.89 -3.26
CA SER A 296 12.08 -12.62 -2.55
C SER A 296 13.44 -12.45 -1.87
N TYR A 297 13.93 -11.24 -1.89
CA TYR A 297 15.17 -10.85 -1.23
C TYR A 297 14.94 -9.53 -0.51
N ASP A 298 15.28 -9.50 0.78
CA ASP A 298 15.16 -8.31 1.62
C ASP A 298 16.50 -8.02 2.28
N ARG A 299 16.90 -6.75 2.25
CA ARG A 299 18.07 -6.22 2.93
C ARG A 299 17.63 -5.14 3.89
N TYR A 300 18.03 -5.29 5.16
CA TYR A 300 17.76 -4.31 6.21
C TYR A 300 19.08 -3.72 6.71
N LEU A 301 19.09 -2.41 6.87
CA LEU A 301 20.11 -1.70 7.63
C LEU A 301 19.35 -0.88 8.68
N GLU A 302 19.50 -1.26 9.93
CA GLU A 302 18.73 -0.73 11.05
C GLU A 302 19.70 -0.17 12.09
N THR A 303 19.40 1.02 12.57
CA THR A 303 20.17 1.72 13.60
C THR A 303 19.22 2.18 14.71
N VAL A 304 19.57 1.83 15.94
CA VAL A 304 18.86 2.24 17.15
C VAL A 304 19.85 2.87 18.10
N ASP A 305 19.72 4.16 18.32
CA ASP A 305 20.62 4.92 19.18
C ASP A 305 19.86 5.70 20.25
N LEU A 306 20.51 5.92 21.41
CA LEU A 306 20.09 6.90 22.40
C LEU A 306 20.77 8.24 22.06
N SER A 307 19.99 9.25 21.76
CA SER A 307 20.47 10.62 21.50
C SER A 307 20.69 11.40 22.79
#